data_b7eb208549110089f3fddea2a40b9784
#
_entry.id   b7eb208549110089f3fddea2a40b9784
#
_cell.length_a   1.000
_cell.length_b   1.000
_cell.length_c   1.000
_cell.angle_alpha   90.00
_cell.angle_beta   90.00
_cell.angle_gamma   90.00
#
_symmetry.space_group_name_H-M   'P 1'
#
loop_
_entity.id
_entity.type
_entity.pdbx_description
1 polymer ?
#
loop_
_entity_poly.entity_id
_entity_poly.type
_entity_poly.pdbx_seq_one_letter_code
_entity_poly.pdbx_strand_id
1 'polypeptide(L)'
;MTMAAEGSDGQQFVLAERLNALFATTRWADATGRQREYSTAEVANAVTADPSHGATLSRSYLSMLRNGSHTNPTLNVLEGIAKFFDDHRAPGTPPITVQTLVAQEDPEEELLRQRLADHQVRAIAMRAGAMTPAMRRQLLKMITVLDQDDAPGPDTGA
;
A
#
# COMPACT_ATOMS: atom_id res chain seq x y z
N MET A 1 -5.45 -4.22 32.40
CA MET A 1 -5.28 -5.28 31.40
C MET A 1 -5.79 -4.80 30.05
N THR A 2 -4.90 -4.33 29.25
CA THR A 2 -5.17 -3.69 28.00
C THR A 2 -4.68 -4.58 26.86
N MET A 3 -5.44 -5.60 26.54
CA MET A 3 -5.18 -6.44 25.37
C MET A 3 -5.93 -5.97 24.10
N ALA A 4 -6.72 -4.90 24.18
CA ALA A 4 -7.55 -4.41 23.08
C ALA A 4 -6.86 -3.37 22.17
N ALA A 5 -5.63 -2.97 22.47
CA ALA A 5 -4.95 -1.89 21.74
C ALA A 5 -3.99 -2.36 20.63
N GLU A 6 -3.67 -3.63 20.57
CA GLU A 6 -2.65 -4.13 19.63
C GLU A 6 -3.15 -4.28 18.18
N GLY A 7 -4.45 -4.40 17.99
CA GLY A 7 -5.00 -4.49 16.63
C GLY A 7 -5.20 -3.16 15.92
N SER A 8 -5.23 -2.07 16.67
CA SER A 8 -5.51 -0.74 16.13
C SER A 8 -4.25 -0.01 15.67
N ASP A 9 -3.13 -0.21 16.35
CA ASP A 9 -1.88 0.48 16.04
C ASP A 9 -1.27 0.04 14.71
N GLY A 10 -1.34 -1.24 14.38
CA GLY A 10 -0.85 -1.75 13.11
C GLY A 10 -1.59 -1.19 11.88
N GLN A 11 -2.91 -0.98 11.99
CA GLN A 11 -3.71 -0.37 10.92
C GLN A 11 -3.42 1.12 10.73
N GLN A 12 -3.09 1.79 11.81
CA GLN A 12 -2.83 3.23 11.84
C GLN A 12 -1.56 3.60 11.06
N PHE A 13 -0.52 2.80 11.24
CA PHE A 13 0.74 3.00 10.51
C PHE A 13 0.61 2.70 9.03
N VAL A 14 -0.21 1.75 8.64
CA VAL A 14 -0.40 1.37 7.24
C VAL A 14 -0.93 2.52 6.39
N LEU A 15 -1.97 3.24 6.86
CA LEU A 15 -2.49 4.40 6.12
C LEU A 15 -1.44 5.51 6.00
N ALA A 16 -0.77 5.86 7.10
CA ALA A 16 0.27 6.88 7.10
C ALA A 16 1.43 6.51 6.17
N GLU A 17 1.91 5.29 6.22
CA GLU A 17 2.97 4.79 5.34
C GLU A 17 2.57 4.84 3.87
N ARG A 18 1.37 4.43 3.54
CA ARG A 18 0.85 4.44 2.17
C ARG A 18 0.68 5.85 1.64
N LEU A 19 0.14 6.76 2.44
CA LEU A 19 0.05 8.17 2.07
C LEU A 19 1.43 8.75 1.79
N ASN A 20 2.39 8.53 2.66
CA ASN A 20 3.75 9.03 2.48
C ASN A 20 4.42 8.42 1.24
N ALA A 21 4.18 7.13 0.96
CA ALA A 21 4.66 6.49 -0.27
C ALA A 21 4.04 7.12 -1.53
N LEU A 22 2.75 7.42 -1.51
CA LEU A 22 2.09 8.10 -2.64
C LEU A 22 2.64 9.50 -2.85
N PHE A 23 2.87 10.27 -1.79
CA PHE A 23 3.51 11.59 -1.89
C PHE A 23 4.92 11.49 -2.47
N ALA A 24 5.69 10.48 -2.09
CA ALA A 24 7.06 10.29 -2.57
C ALA A 24 7.13 9.85 -4.04
N THR A 25 6.15 9.09 -4.50
CA THR A 25 6.14 8.50 -5.85
C THR A 25 5.38 9.33 -6.87
N THR A 26 4.42 10.15 -6.44
CA THR A 26 3.62 11.00 -7.33
C THR A 26 4.31 12.35 -7.49
N ARG A 27 4.92 12.56 -8.65
CA ARG A 27 5.71 13.74 -8.93
C ARG A 27 5.11 14.52 -10.10
N TRP A 28 5.32 15.81 -10.09
CA TRP A 28 4.97 16.70 -11.17
C TRP A 28 6.18 17.53 -11.60
N ALA A 29 6.22 17.89 -12.88
CA ALA A 29 7.27 18.76 -13.38
C ALA A 29 6.89 20.22 -13.23
N ASP A 30 7.72 21.00 -12.54
CA ASP A 30 7.52 22.45 -12.43
C ASP A 30 7.87 23.15 -13.76
N ALA A 31 7.67 24.46 -13.79
CA ALA A 31 7.95 25.27 -14.98
C ALA A 31 9.42 25.20 -15.48
N THR A 32 10.33 24.72 -14.64
CA THR A 32 11.74 24.52 -14.99
C THR A 32 12.06 23.10 -15.42
N GLY A 33 11.07 22.21 -15.44
CA GLY A 33 11.24 20.78 -15.75
C GLY A 33 11.75 19.93 -14.59
N ARG A 34 11.86 20.51 -13.38
CA ARG A 34 12.25 19.78 -12.19
C ARG A 34 11.10 18.95 -11.67
N GLN A 35 11.38 17.69 -11.34
CA GLN A 35 10.42 16.80 -10.68
C GLN A 35 10.27 17.18 -9.21
N ARG A 36 9.06 17.49 -8.81
CA ARG A 36 8.70 17.85 -7.43
C ARG A 36 7.60 16.95 -6.88
N GLU A 37 7.63 16.75 -5.57
CA GLU A 37 6.52 16.15 -4.85
C GLU A 37 5.42 17.19 -4.62
N TYR A 38 4.18 16.72 -4.55
CA TYR A 38 3.07 17.56 -4.11
C TYR A 38 3.23 17.88 -2.63
N SER A 39 2.94 19.11 -2.24
CA SER A 39 2.87 19.49 -0.85
C SER A 39 1.57 19.02 -0.20
N THR A 40 1.57 18.89 1.11
CA THR A 40 0.35 18.56 1.87
C THR A 40 -0.76 19.56 1.61
N ALA A 41 -0.43 20.86 1.52
CA ALA A 41 -1.39 21.91 1.23
C ALA A 41 -1.99 21.80 -0.19
N GLU A 42 -1.18 21.49 -1.18
CA GLU A 42 -1.64 21.31 -2.57
C GLU A 42 -2.63 20.16 -2.70
N VAL A 43 -2.35 19.02 -2.09
CA VAL A 43 -3.26 17.87 -2.09
C VAL A 43 -4.54 18.20 -1.33
N ALA A 44 -4.45 18.81 -0.15
CA ALA A 44 -5.61 19.18 0.64
C ALA A 44 -6.53 20.15 -0.11
N ASN A 45 -5.96 21.15 -0.76
CA ASN A 45 -6.71 22.13 -1.55
C ASN A 45 -7.36 21.48 -2.79
N ALA A 46 -6.66 20.60 -3.47
CA ALA A 46 -7.19 19.89 -4.65
C ALA A 46 -8.37 18.97 -4.28
N VAL A 47 -8.26 18.24 -3.19
CA VAL A 47 -9.35 17.36 -2.70
C VAL A 47 -10.57 18.19 -2.31
N THR A 48 -10.37 19.29 -1.61
CA THR A 48 -11.46 20.19 -1.18
C THR A 48 -12.13 20.87 -2.39
N ALA A 49 -11.37 21.22 -3.42
CA ALA A 49 -11.89 21.85 -4.63
C ALA A 49 -12.68 20.89 -5.54
N ASP A 50 -12.47 19.59 -5.41
CA ASP A 50 -13.17 18.58 -6.20
C ASP A 50 -14.56 18.28 -5.59
N PRO A 51 -15.66 18.59 -6.29
CA PRO A 51 -16.99 18.35 -5.77
C PRO A 51 -17.45 16.88 -5.82
N SER A 52 -16.68 16.02 -6.48
CA SER A 52 -17.09 14.63 -6.77
C SER A 52 -17.38 13.82 -5.51
N HIS A 53 -16.67 14.07 -4.43
CA HIS A 53 -16.77 13.30 -3.18
C HIS A 53 -17.31 14.14 -2.01
N GLY A 54 -17.52 15.45 -2.19
CA GLY A 54 -17.99 16.33 -1.13
C GLY A 54 -17.06 16.39 0.08
N ALA A 55 -15.79 16.05 -0.10
CA ALA A 55 -14.83 16.03 0.99
C ALA A 55 -14.22 17.42 1.23
N THR A 56 -14.08 17.77 2.49
CA THR A 56 -13.31 18.95 2.92
C THR A 56 -12.07 18.45 3.66
N LEU A 57 -10.90 18.80 3.18
CA LEU A 57 -9.64 18.36 3.72
C LEU A 57 -8.73 19.55 3.98
N SER A 58 -8.39 19.77 5.24
CA SER A 58 -7.42 20.82 5.62
C SER A 58 -6.00 20.27 5.55
N ARG A 59 -5.05 21.18 5.37
CA ARG A 59 -3.62 20.85 5.46
C ARG A 59 -3.26 20.19 6.79
N SER A 60 -3.75 20.75 7.90
CA SER A 60 -3.49 20.21 9.23
C SER A 60 -4.02 18.81 9.41
N TYR A 61 -5.23 18.56 8.92
CA TYR A 61 -5.84 17.23 8.98
C TYR A 61 -5.06 16.20 8.14
N LEU A 62 -4.69 16.56 6.92
CA LEU A 62 -3.87 15.67 6.07
C LEU A 62 -2.48 15.43 6.69
N SER A 63 -1.89 16.41 7.33
CA SER A 63 -0.65 16.22 8.10
C SER A 63 -0.81 15.21 9.23
N MET A 64 -1.94 15.26 9.95
CA MET A 64 -2.23 14.29 11.01
C MET A 64 -2.44 12.86 10.46
N LEU A 65 -3.03 12.73 9.28
CA LEU A 65 -3.14 11.43 8.61
C LEU A 65 -1.76 10.90 8.20
N ARG A 66 -0.90 11.76 7.71
CA ARG A 66 0.46 11.39 7.27
C ARG A 66 1.39 11.02 8.42
N ASN A 67 1.24 11.62 9.58
CA ASN A 67 2.08 11.32 10.74
C ASN A 67 1.50 10.25 11.68
N GLY A 68 0.30 9.74 11.37
CA GLY A 68 -0.36 8.72 12.16
C GLY A 68 -1.10 9.23 13.41
N SER A 69 -1.16 10.56 13.63
CA SER A 69 -1.89 11.14 14.77
C SER A 69 -3.41 10.99 14.64
N HIS A 70 -3.92 11.00 13.41
CA HIS A 70 -5.31 10.75 13.10
C HIS A 70 -5.43 9.52 12.21
N THR A 71 -6.30 8.60 12.57
CA THR A 71 -6.27 7.24 12.03
C THR A 71 -7.61 6.77 11.47
N ASN A 72 -8.66 7.57 11.61
CA ASN A 72 -10.00 7.19 11.19
C ASN A 72 -10.63 8.30 10.31
N PRO A 73 -10.11 8.54 9.10
CA PRO A 73 -10.73 9.47 8.18
C PRO A 73 -12.07 8.94 7.66
N THR A 74 -12.95 9.84 7.24
CA THR A 74 -14.20 9.45 6.61
C THR A 74 -13.95 8.84 5.22
N LEU A 75 -14.90 8.06 4.75
CA LEU A 75 -14.82 7.46 3.41
C LEU A 75 -14.69 8.54 2.31
N ASN A 76 -15.44 9.64 2.44
CA ASN A 76 -15.36 10.74 1.46
C ASN A 76 -13.95 11.34 1.36
N VAL A 77 -13.27 11.49 2.49
CA VAL A 77 -11.87 11.97 2.53
C VAL A 77 -10.94 10.96 1.85
N LEU A 78 -11.10 9.67 2.15
CA LEU A 78 -10.30 8.61 1.53
C LEU A 78 -10.52 8.54 0.02
N GLU A 79 -11.77 8.63 -0.43
CA GLU A 79 -12.11 8.65 -1.86
C GLU A 79 -11.51 9.87 -2.57
N GLY A 80 -11.57 11.04 -1.95
CA GLY A 80 -10.98 12.26 -2.49
C GLY A 80 -9.46 12.16 -2.63
N ILE A 81 -8.79 11.65 -1.63
CA ILE A 81 -7.33 11.44 -1.64
C ILE A 81 -6.96 10.39 -2.71
N ALA A 82 -7.65 9.26 -2.73
CA ALA A 82 -7.40 8.20 -3.70
C ALA A 82 -7.58 8.71 -5.13
N LYS A 83 -8.64 9.45 -5.41
CA LYS A 83 -8.91 10.06 -6.71
C LYS A 83 -7.78 11.02 -7.12
N PHE A 84 -7.32 11.88 -6.22
CA PHE A 84 -6.22 12.79 -6.52
C PHE A 84 -4.98 12.04 -6.98
N PHE A 85 -4.54 11.05 -6.24
CA PHE A 85 -3.35 10.28 -6.59
C PHE A 85 -3.55 9.38 -7.81
N ASP A 86 -4.76 8.87 -8.01
CA ASP A 86 -5.08 8.09 -9.22
C ASP A 86 -5.01 8.95 -10.49
N ASP A 87 -5.54 10.17 -10.44
CA ASP A 87 -5.51 11.12 -11.56
C ASP A 87 -4.08 11.56 -11.91
N HIS A 88 -3.17 11.54 -10.94
CA HIS A 88 -1.78 11.98 -11.10
C HIS A 88 -0.77 10.83 -11.12
N ARG A 89 -1.22 9.58 -11.12
CA ARG A 89 -0.33 8.43 -11.18
C ARG A 89 0.43 8.33 -12.50
N ALA A 90 1.61 7.72 -12.44
CA ALA A 90 2.40 7.47 -13.64
C ALA A 90 1.71 6.43 -14.55
N PRO A 91 1.83 6.57 -15.89
CA PRO A 91 1.30 5.58 -16.83
C PRO A 91 1.84 4.16 -16.51
N GLY A 92 0.95 3.18 -16.58
CA GLY A 92 1.31 1.78 -16.31
C GLY A 92 1.35 1.36 -14.85
N THR A 93 1.10 2.28 -13.91
CA THR A 93 0.95 1.94 -12.50
C THR A 93 -0.48 1.46 -12.20
N PRO A 94 -0.66 0.57 -11.19
CA PRO A 94 -1.99 0.10 -10.81
C PRO A 94 -2.90 1.25 -10.35
N PRO A 95 -4.22 1.13 -10.53
CA PRO A 95 -5.17 2.13 -10.05
C PRO A 95 -5.08 2.33 -8.54
N ILE A 96 -5.19 3.57 -8.12
CA ILE A 96 -5.20 3.94 -6.70
C ILE A 96 -6.66 4.11 -6.26
N THR A 97 -7.08 3.30 -5.32
CA THR A 97 -8.45 3.26 -4.80
C THR A 97 -8.42 3.39 -3.28
N VAL A 98 -9.58 3.57 -2.65
CA VAL A 98 -9.71 3.51 -1.19
C VAL A 98 -9.15 2.20 -0.66
N GLN A 99 -9.40 1.11 -1.36
CA GLN A 99 -8.87 -0.21 -1.02
C GLN A 99 -7.34 -0.21 -0.94
N THR A 100 -6.69 0.48 -1.89
CA THR A 100 -5.22 0.64 -1.89
C THR A 100 -4.72 1.35 -0.63
N LEU A 101 -5.50 2.29 -0.11
CA LEU A 101 -5.13 3.07 1.09
C LEU A 101 -5.36 2.30 2.39
N VAL A 102 -6.43 1.52 2.49
CA VAL A 102 -6.89 0.93 3.75
C VAL A 102 -6.76 -0.59 3.82
N ALA A 103 -6.56 -1.27 2.69
CA ALA A 103 -6.39 -2.71 2.72
C ALA A 103 -5.21 -3.09 3.61
N GLN A 104 -5.48 -3.96 4.54
CA GLN A 104 -4.40 -4.66 5.22
C GLN A 104 -3.64 -5.45 4.16
N GLU A 105 -2.34 -5.39 4.21
CA GLU A 105 -1.56 -6.32 3.42
C GLU A 105 -1.98 -7.72 3.85
N ASP A 106 -2.46 -8.49 2.87
CA ASP A 106 -2.73 -9.89 3.11
C ASP A 106 -1.41 -10.53 3.59
N PRO A 107 -1.38 -11.16 4.77
CA PRO A 107 -0.17 -11.82 5.24
C PRO A 107 0.38 -12.83 4.22
N GLU A 108 -0.49 -13.44 3.44
CA GLU A 108 -0.11 -14.33 2.34
C GLU A 108 0.62 -13.58 1.22
N GLU A 109 0.16 -12.36 0.89
CA GLU A 109 0.78 -11.55 -0.15
C GLU A 109 2.17 -11.05 0.29
N GLU A 110 2.31 -10.63 1.53
CA GLU A 110 3.59 -10.21 2.08
C GLU A 110 4.57 -11.39 2.17
N LEU A 111 4.10 -12.54 2.61
CA LEU A 111 4.91 -13.75 2.65
C LEU A 111 5.36 -14.17 1.24
N LEU A 112 4.45 -14.09 0.25
CA LEU A 112 4.79 -14.37 -1.14
C LEU A 112 5.84 -13.40 -1.67
N ARG A 113 5.72 -12.11 -1.35
CA ARG A 113 6.69 -11.09 -1.76
C ARG A 113 8.07 -11.37 -1.20
N GLN A 114 8.15 -11.73 0.09
CA GLN A 114 9.40 -12.11 0.74
C GLN A 114 10.02 -13.36 0.12
N ARG A 115 9.22 -14.39 -0.11
CA ARG A 115 9.68 -15.64 -0.72
C ARG A 115 10.15 -15.45 -2.17
N LEU A 116 9.44 -14.64 -2.94
CA LEU A 116 9.87 -14.29 -4.30
C LEU A 116 11.21 -13.54 -4.33
N ALA A 117 11.45 -12.68 -3.35
CA ALA A 117 12.74 -12.00 -3.23
C ALA A 117 13.87 -12.98 -2.88
N ASP A 118 13.60 -13.93 -1.97
CA ASP A 118 14.60 -14.89 -1.50
C ASP A 118 15.01 -15.92 -2.58
N HIS A 119 14.07 -16.34 -3.42
CA HIS A 119 14.30 -17.42 -4.40
C HIS A 119 14.60 -16.94 -5.83
N GLN A 120 14.84 -15.67 -6.03
CA GLN A 120 15.08 -15.07 -7.37
C GLN A 120 13.97 -15.33 -8.40
N VAL A 121 12.78 -15.68 -7.94
CA VAL A 121 11.60 -15.94 -8.78
C VAL A 121 11.00 -14.63 -9.33
N ARG A 122 11.58 -13.51 -8.95
CA ARG A 122 11.18 -12.16 -9.38
C ARG A 122 11.09 -12.03 -10.91
N ALA A 123 12.00 -12.70 -11.64
CA ALA A 123 12.01 -12.68 -13.09
C ALA A 123 10.80 -13.42 -13.70
N ILE A 124 10.31 -14.47 -13.04
CA ILE A 124 9.12 -15.24 -13.48
C ILE A 124 7.85 -14.45 -13.19
N ALA A 125 7.76 -13.82 -12.01
CA ALA A 125 6.63 -12.99 -11.62
C ALA A 125 6.48 -11.76 -12.53
N MET A 126 7.57 -11.16 -12.99
CA MET A 126 7.55 -10.04 -13.94
C MET A 126 7.05 -10.43 -15.32
N ARG A 127 7.25 -11.68 -15.75
CA ARG A 127 6.69 -12.20 -17.01
C ARG A 127 5.23 -12.59 -16.90
N ALA A 128 4.75 -12.86 -15.70
CA ALA A 128 3.37 -13.24 -15.42
C ALA A 128 2.49 -12.04 -15.05
N GLY A 129 2.70 -10.88 -15.65
CA GLY A 129 2.15 -9.55 -15.30
C GLY A 129 0.65 -9.39 -15.09
N ALA A 130 -0.08 -10.47 -14.84
CA ALA A 130 -1.50 -10.48 -14.48
C ALA A 130 -1.84 -11.69 -13.62
N MET A 131 -1.10 -11.90 -12.53
CA MET A 131 -1.45 -12.96 -11.59
C MET A 131 -2.75 -12.63 -10.87
N THR A 132 -3.75 -13.50 -11.01
CA THR A 132 -4.97 -13.42 -10.21
C THR A 132 -4.67 -13.78 -8.74
N PRO A 133 -5.51 -13.34 -7.78
CA PRO A 133 -5.35 -13.74 -6.38
C PRO A 133 -5.33 -15.27 -6.16
N ALA A 134 -6.08 -16.00 -6.97
CA ALA A 134 -6.10 -17.48 -6.93
C ALA A 134 -4.74 -18.07 -7.36
N MET A 135 -4.14 -17.52 -8.40
CA MET A 135 -2.80 -17.95 -8.86
C MET A 135 -1.71 -17.63 -7.84
N ARG A 136 -1.79 -16.49 -7.17
CA ARG A 136 -0.86 -16.14 -6.08
C ARG A 136 -0.93 -17.13 -4.92
N ARG A 137 -2.15 -17.49 -4.50
CA ARG A 137 -2.36 -18.49 -3.44
C ARG A 137 -1.81 -19.86 -3.82
N GLN A 138 -2.01 -20.27 -5.06
CA GLN A 138 -1.50 -21.53 -5.56
C GLN A 138 0.02 -21.55 -5.62
N LEU A 139 0.66 -20.47 -6.07
CA LEU A 139 2.09 -20.31 -6.08
C LEU A 139 2.68 -20.32 -4.65
N LEU A 140 2.03 -19.64 -3.71
CA LEU A 140 2.43 -19.65 -2.31
C LEU A 140 2.39 -21.05 -1.70
N LYS A 141 1.35 -21.84 -2.00
CA LYS A 141 1.25 -23.24 -1.59
C LYS A 141 2.39 -24.10 -2.15
N MET A 142 2.73 -23.91 -3.43
CA MET A 142 3.86 -24.62 -4.04
C MET A 142 5.19 -24.29 -3.37
N ILE A 143 5.45 -23.03 -3.10
CA ILE A 143 6.68 -22.58 -2.41
C ILE A 143 6.73 -23.16 -1.00
N THR A 144 5.63 -23.17 -0.28
CA THR A 144 5.56 -23.74 1.08
C THR A 144 5.83 -25.24 1.08
N VAL A 145 5.35 -25.96 0.09
CA VAL A 145 5.63 -27.42 -0.06
C VAL A 145 7.11 -27.66 -0.33
N LEU A 146 7.72 -26.87 -1.21
CA LEU A 146 9.17 -26.97 -1.50
C LEU A 146 10.03 -26.68 -0.28
N ASP A 147 9.67 -25.68 0.52
CA ASP A 147 10.38 -25.36 1.76
C ASP A 147 10.25 -26.46 2.84
N GLN A 148 9.15 -27.20 2.82
CA GLN A 148 8.97 -28.32 3.76
C GLN A 148 9.80 -29.54 3.38
N ASP A 149 10.05 -29.75 2.09
CA ASP A 149 10.91 -30.84 1.62
C ASP A 149 12.40 -30.58 1.92
N ASP A 150 12.80 -29.32 2.05
CA ASP A 150 14.17 -28.93 2.44
C ASP A 150 14.40 -28.91 3.97
N ALA A 151 13.37 -29.08 4.76
CA ALA A 151 13.54 -29.18 6.20
C ALA A 151 14.28 -30.49 6.55
N PRO A 152 15.40 -30.44 7.28
CA PRO A 152 16.07 -31.65 7.71
C PRO A 152 15.09 -32.47 8.55
N GLY A 153 14.81 -33.66 8.10
CA GLY A 153 13.95 -34.60 8.81
C GLY A 153 14.41 -34.74 10.26
N PRO A 154 13.50 -35.05 11.19
CA PRO A 154 13.88 -35.27 12.57
C PRO A 154 14.94 -36.36 12.60
N ASP A 155 16.12 -35.98 13.06
CA ASP A 155 17.20 -36.90 13.28
C ASP A 155 16.73 -37.95 14.30
N THR A 156 16.25 -39.06 13.80
CA THR A 156 15.97 -40.25 14.61
C THR A 156 17.32 -40.91 14.92
N GLY A 157 18.17 -40.19 15.63
CA GLY A 157 19.28 -40.77 16.33
C GLY A 157 18.77 -41.64 17.47
N ALA A 158 18.68 -42.91 17.20
CA ALA A 158 18.46 -43.87 18.24
C ALA A 158 19.65 -43.91 19.21
#